data_5db65cf3dfb3de081c1fd266a5761b47
#
_entry.id   5db65cf3dfb3de081c1fd266a5761b47
#
_cell.length_a   1.000
_cell.length_b   1.000
_cell.length_c   1.000
_cell.angle_alpha   90.00
_cell.angle_beta   90.00
_cell.angle_gamma   90.00
#
_symmetry.space_group_name_H-M   'P 1'
#
loop_
_entity.id
_entity.type
_entity.pdbx_description
1 polymer ?
#
loop_
_entity_poly.entity_id
_entity_poly.type
_entity_poly.pdbx_seq_one_letter_code
_entity_poly.pdbx_strand_id
1 'polypeptide(L)'
;DVSESRGLGDVYKRQVDAITISKEQYEYASEKIQNEGLSEKVSVIFRDYRDIKKKYSNIVSIEMFEAVGKKYWHNYFDTIRNSLNDGGMAALQVITIDEQKAKDYQNRPDFIQQYIFPGGMLPTKKQFEYSAKHVGLKCIENLSFGGSYAKTLKMWNKQFQKSWTDLSKYGFDIKFKRMWEFYLSY
;
A
#
# COMPACT_ATOMS: atom_id res chain seq x y z
N ASP A 1 -34.28 -13.53 -17.10
CA ASP A 1 -33.29 -13.20 -16.06
C ASP A 1 -31.86 -13.48 -16.51
N VAL A 2 -31.51 -12.84 -17.63
CA VAL A 2 -30.16 -12.98 -18.20
C VAL A 2 -29.16 -11.99 -17.55
N SER A 3 -29.65 -10.99 -16.82
CA SER A 3 -28.83 -9.95 -16.20
C SER A 3 -28.15 -10.40 -14.91
N GLU A 4 -28.77 -11.22 -14.08
CA GLU A 4 -28.19 -11.75 -12.85
C GLU A 4 -27.10 -12.80 -13.10
N SER A 5 -27.25 -13.60 -14.16
CA SER A 5 -26.25 -14.61 -14.52
C SER A 5 -24.93 -13.99 -15.05
N ARG A 6 -24.99 -12.80 -15.65
CA ARG A 6 -23.78 -12.08 -16.12
C ARG A 6 -22.95 -11.53 -14.96
N GLY A 7 -23.58 -11.06 -13.89
CA GLY A 7 -22.89 -10.58 -12.70
C GLY A 7 -22.17 -11.70 -11.93
N LEU A 8 -22.81 -12.84 -11.76
CA LEU A 8 -22.24 -14.01 -11.07
C LEU A 8 -21.10 -14.65 -11.89
N GLY A 9 -21.25 -14.79 -13.20
CA GLY A 9 -20.20 -15.33 -14.07
C GLY A 9 -18.93 -14.49 -14.10
N ASP A 10 -19.06 -13.18 -13.95
CA ASP A 10 -17.92 -12.25 -13.95
C ASP A 10 -17.14 -12.28 -12.63
N VAL A 11 -17.82 -12.43 -11.50
CA VAL A 11 -17.21 -12.59 -10.18
C VAL A 11 -16.35 -13.86 -10.09
N TYR A 12 -16.77 -14.94 -10.72
CA TYR A 12 -16.00 -16.22 -10.72
C TYR A 12 -14.82 -16.23 -11.70
N LYS A 13 -14.77 -15.32 -12.67
CA LYS A 13 -13.70 -15.27 -13.68
C LYS A 13 -12.57 -14.28 -13.34
N ARG A 14 -12.73 -13.47 -12.29
CA ARG A 14 -11.70 -12.49 -11.91
C ARG A 14 -10.48 -13.19 -11.32
N GLN A 15 -9.33 -12.88 -11.88
CA GLN A 15 -8.04 -13.32 -11.38
C GLN A 15 -7.26 -12.12 -10.85
N VAL A 16 -6.47 -12.36 -9.81
CA VAL A 16 -5.63 -11.34 -9.17
C VAL A 16 -4.17 -11.79 -9.23
N ASP A 17 -3.33 -10.93 -9.77
CA ASP A 17 -1.88 -11.05 -9.63
C ASP A 17 -1.45 -10.11 -8.50
N ALA A 18 -1.03 -10.68 -7.37
CA ALA A 18 -0.51 -9.94 -6.22
C ALA A 18 1.02 -9.97 -6.25
N ILE A 19 1.66 -8.80 -6.26
CA ILE A 19 3.12 -8.71 -6.38
C ILE A 19 3.77 -8.21 -5.10
N THR A 20 4.93 -8.71 -4.80
CA THR A 20 5.80 -8.22 -3.72
C THR A 20 7.26 -8.47 -4.04
N ILE A 21 8.15 -7.65 -3.46
CA ILE A 21 9.60 -7.84 -3.47
C ILE A 21 10.13 -8.41 -2.14
N SER A 22 9.25 -8.60 -1.13
CA SER A 22 9.61 -9.24 0.12
C SER A 22 9.39 -10.75 0.01
N LYS A 23 10.44 -11.52 0.26
CA LYS A 23 10.36 -12.97 0.27
C LYS A 23 9.41 -13.48 1.34
N GLU A 24 9.46 -12.88 2.52
CA GLU A 24 8.62 -13.23 3.66
C GLU A 24 7.14 -12.97 3.37
N GLN A 25 6.82 -11.83 2.74
CA GLN A 25 5.45 -11.54 2.30
C GLN A 25 4.97 -12.51 1.22
N TYR A 26 5.85 -12.85 0.27
CA TYR A 26 5.54 -13.81 -0.77
C TYR A 26 5.21 -15.19 -0.19
N GLU A 27 6.05 -15.71 0.70
CA GLU A 27 5.86 -17.00 1.35
C GLU A 27 4.57 -17.03 2.18
N TYR A 28 4.37 -16.03 3.05
CA TYR A 28 3.17 -15.89 3.88
C TYR A 28 1.90 -15.78 3.04
N ALA A 29 1.89 -14.91 2.03
CA ALA A 29 0.72 -14.73 1.19
C ALA A 29 0.39 -15.97 0.36
N SER A 30 1.41 -16.66 -0.17
CA SER A 30 1.23 -17.89 -0.94
C SER A 30 0.64 -19.00 -0.09
N GLU A 31 1.15 -19.21 1.11
CA GLU A 31 0.60 -20.18 2.08
C GLU A 31 -0.86 -19.83 2.44
N LYS A 32 -1.15 -18.58 2.72
CA LYS A 32 -2.50 -18.15 3.05
C LYS A 32 -3.48 -18.36 1.90
N ILE A 33 -3.11 -18.00 0.67
CA ILE A 33 -3.93 -18.22 -0.53
C ILE A 33 -4.21 -19.70 -0.74
N GLN A 34 -3.22 -20.55 -0.54
CA GLN A 34 -3.37 -22.02 -0.62
C GLN A 34 -4.34 -22.54 0.44
N ASN A 35 -4.15 -22.15 1.70
CA ASN A 35 -4.98 -22.59 2.82
C ASN A 35 -6.46 -22.15 2.68
N GLU A 36 -6.69 -20.98 2.06
CA GLU A 36 -8.04 -20.47 1.77
C GLU A 36 -8.66 -21.06 0.48
N GLY A 37 -7.96 -21.95 -0.24
CA GLY A 37 -8.43 -22.55 -1.48
C GLY A 37 -8.57 -21.57 -2.65
N LEU A 38 -7.80 -20.48 -2.66
CA LEU A 38 -7.91 -19.40 -3.64
C LEU A 38 -6.84 -19.46 -4.75
N SER A 39 -6.02 -20.51 -4.80
CA SER A 39 -4.87 -20.64 -5.72
C SER A 39 -5.24 -20.56 -7.20
N GLU A 40 -6.46 -20.93 -7.58
CA GLU A 40 -6.94 -20.81 -8.95
C GLU A 40 -7.33 -19.35 -9.32
N LYS A 41 -7.54 -18.48 -8.32
CA LYS A 41 -8.00 -17.09 -8.51
C LYS A 41 -6.94 -16.05 -8.22
N VAL A 42 -5.99 -16.37 -7.34
CA VAL A 42 -4.99 -15.43 -6.87
C VAL A 42 -3.60 -16.02 -7.07
N SER A 43 -2.77 -15.34 -7.83
CA SER A 43 -1.35 -15.66 -8.02
C SER A 43 -0.51 -14.67 -7.23
N VAL A 44 0.30 -15.15 -6.28
CA VAL A 44 1.31 -14.31 -5.62
C VAL A 44 2.60 -14.40 -6.44
N ILE A 45 3.17 -13.25 -6.77
CA ILE A 45 4.32 -13.17 -7.68
C ILE A 45 5.44 -12.40 -6.99
N PHE A 46 6.59 -13.05 -6.81
CA PHE A 46 7.80 -12.41 -6.31
C PHE A 46 8.45 -11.60 -7.43
N ARG A 47 8.14 -10.30 -7.49
CA ARG A 47 8.57 -9.42 -8.59
C ARG A 47 8.53 -7.95 -8.19
N ASP A 48 9.44 -7.17 -8.77
CA ASP A 48 9.38 -5.72 -8.72
C ASP A 48 8.23 -5.20 -9.61
N TYR A 49 7.47 -4.21 -9.14
CA TYR A 49 6.37 -3.62 -9.91
C TYR A 49 6.84 -3.03 -11.25
N ARG A 50 8.10 -2.59 -11.34
CA ARG A 50 8.70 -2.03 -12.56
C ARG A 50 8.87 -3.05 -13.69
N ASP A 51 8.85 -4.34 -13.33
CA ASP A 51 9.03 -5.45 -14.29
C ASP A 51 7.70 -6.03 -14.78
N ILE A 52 6.58 -5.40 -14.43
CA ILE A 52 5.25 -5.81 -14.93
C ILE A 52 5.17 -5.50 -16.43
N LYS A 53 4.85 -6.53 -17.22
CA LYS A 53 4.66 -6.40 -18.68
C LYS A 53 3.19 -6.67 -19.09
N LYS A 54 2.41 -7.28 -18.21
CA LYS A 54 1.01 -7.63 -18.42
C LYS A 54 0.11 -6.41 -18.23
N LYS A 55 -0.99 -6.36 -18.96
CA LYS A 55 -2.04 -5.36 -18.78
C LYS A 55 -3.19 -5.92 -17.98
N TYR A 56 -3.85 -5.04 -17.23
CA TYR A 56 -4.94 -5.35 -16.32
C TYR A 56 -6.12 -4.40 -16.53
N SER A 57 -7.32 -4.89 -16.29
CA SER A 57 -8.51 -4.05 -16.27
C SER A 57 -8.55 -3.14 -15.05
N ASN A 58 -8.01 -3.61 -13.91
CA ASN A 58 -7.95 -2.84 -12.68
C ASN A 58 -6.61 -3.05 -11.98
N ILE A 59 -6.10 -2.00 -11.36
CA ILE A 59 -4.90 -2.03 -10.52
C ILE A 59 -5.26 -1.49 -9.15
N VAL A 60 -4.77 -2.15 -8.10
CA VAL A 60 -4.89 -1.69 -6.70
C VAL A 60 -3.50 -1.56 -6.12
N SER A 61 -3.21 -0.44 -5.49
CA SER A 61 -1.97 -0.21 -4.74
C SER A 61 -2.30 0.46 -3.42
N ILE A 62 -1.95 -0.19 -2.31
CA ILE A 62 -2.29 0.27 -0.97
C ILE A 62 -1.00 0.48 -0.18
N GLU A 63 -0.72 1.72 0.19
CA GLU A 63 0.43 2.15 1.02
C GLU A 63 1.78 1.61 0.52
N MET A 64 1.93 1.54 -0.82
CA MET A 64 3.20 1.16 -1.47
C MET A 64 4.00 2.39 -1.90
N PHE A 65 3.31 3.47 -2.29
CA PHE A 65 3.91 4.65 -2.89
C PHE A 65 4.92 5.33 -1.97
N GLU A 66 4.69 5.29 -0.68
CA GLU A 66 5.55 5.86 0.37
C GLU A 66 6.96 5.27 0.34
N ALA A 67 7.09 4.00 -0.04
CA ALA A 67 8.37 3.29 -0.13
C ALA A 67 9.07 3.44 -1.49
N VAL A 68 8.40 4.01 -2.49
CA VAL A 68 8.95 4.15 -3.86
C VAL A 68 10.10 5.16 -3.91
N GLY A 69 10.04 6.21 -3.08
CA GLY A 69 11.00 7.31 -3.09
C GLY A 69 10.75 8.33 -4.20
N LYS A 70 10.95 9.62 -3.89
CA LYS A 70 10.54 10.76 -4.73
C LYS A 70 11.07 10.70 -6.17
N LYS A 71 12.30 10.27 -6.35
CA LYS A 71 12.93 10.19 -7.70
C LYS A 71 12.26 9.19 -8.64
N TYR A 72 11.47 8.25 -8.10
CA TYR A 72 10.79 7.20 -8.87
C TYR A 72 9.28 7.40 -8.97
N TRP A 73 8.72 8.49 -8.46
CA TRP A 73 7.28 8.74 -8.53
C TRP A 73 6.74 8.73 -9.95
N HIS A 74 7.49 9.31 -10.90
CA HIS A 74 7.13 9.26 -12.31
C HIS A 74 7.07 7.82 -12.83
N ASN A 75 8.12 7.03 -12.59
CA ASN A 75 8.16 5.61 -12.99
C ASN A 75 7.01 4.78 -12.41
N TYR A 76 6.60 5.08 -11.17
CA TYR A 76 5.47 4.40 -10.54
C TYR A 76 4.17 4.64 -11.33
N PHE A 77 3.88 5.89 -11.64
CA PHE A 77 2.69 6.23 -12.42
C PHE A 77 2.76 5.76 -13.87
N ASP A 78 3.94 5.82 -14.51
CA ASP A 78 4.17 5.27 -15.83
C ASP A 78 3.90 3.76 -15.87
N THR A 79 4.36 3.04 -14.85
CA THR A 79 4.08 1.59 -14.73
C THR A 79 2.59 1.33 -14.60
N ILE A 80 1.88 2.07 -13.76
CA ILE A 80 0.41 1.95 -13.64
C ILE A 80 -0.25 2.23 -14.98
N ARG A 81 0.08 3.35 -15.64
CA ARG A 81 -0.51 3.73 -16.93
C ARG A 81 -0.29 2.66 -18.00
N ASN A 82 0.94 2.15 -18.09
CA ASN A 82 1.32 1.15 -19.08
C ASN A 82 0.75 -0.24 -18.78
N SER A 83 0.45 -0.54 -17.52
CA SER A 83 -0.16 -1.80 -17.09
C SER A 83 -1.69 -1.77 -17.07
N LEU A 84 -2.32 -0.65 -17.36
CA LEU A 84 -3.78 -0.58 -17.51
C LEU A 84 -4.18 -0.85 -18.97
N ASN A 85 -5.27 -1.62 -19.14
CA ASN A 85 -6.00 -1.67 -20.39
C ASN A 85 -6.64 -0.30 -20.68
N ASP A 86 -7.05 -0.08 -21.92
CA ASP A 86 -7.85 1.10 -22.25
C ASP A 86 -9.18 1.06 -21.50
N GLY A 87 -9.52 2.19 -20.87
CA GLY A 87 -10.68 2.27 -19.97
C GLY A 87 -10.48 1.60 -18.60
N GLY A 88 -9.31 1.04 -18.32
CA GLY A 88 -8.98 0.45 -17.01
C GLY A 88 -8.89 1.47 -15.89
N MET A 89 -9.06 1.03 -14.65
CA MET A 89 -9.07 1.86 -13.47
C MET A 89 -7.97 1.47 -12.47
N ALA A 90 -7.42 2.47 -11.78
CA ALA A 90 -6.52 2.22 -10.65
C ALA A 90 -7.10 2.81 -9.35
N ALA A 91 -7.11 2.01 -8.28
CA ALA A 91 -7.42 2.46 -6.93
C ALA A 91 -6.11 2.55 -6.12
N LEU A 92 -5.74 3.76 -5.73
CA LEU A 92 -4.47 4.03 -5.06
C LEU A 92 -4.75 4.63 -3.67
N GLN A 93 -4.32 3.93 -2.63
CA GLN A 93 -4.33 4.45 -1.27
C GLN A 93 -2.91 4.88 -0.92
N VAL A 94 -2.75 6.12 -0.45
CA VAL A 94 -1.46 6.71 -0.10
C VAL A 94 -1.60 7.62 1.10
N ILE A 95 -0.60 7.62 1.97
CA ILE A 95 -0.47 8.60 3.05
C ILE A 95 0.09 9.90 2.45
N THR A 96 -0.57 11.02 2.73
CA THR A 96 -0.12 12.32 2.25
C THR A 96 0.26 13.23 3.41
N ILE A 97 1.18 14.16 3.15
CA ILE A 97 1.54 15.21 4.10
C ILE A 97 0.93 16.54 3.68
N ASP A 98 0.69 17.40 4.66
CA ASP A 98 0.20 18.76 4.43
C ASP A 98 1.17 19.57 3.56
N GLU A 99 0.62 20.40 2.65
CA GLU A 99 1.40 21.23 1.73
C GLU A 99 2.38 22.16 2.46
N GLN A 100 1.99 22.70 3.60
CA GLN A 100 2.83 23.63 4.38
C GLN A 100 4.00 22.92 5.03
N LYS A 101 3.84 21.63 5.40
CA LYS A 101 4.87 20.82 6.05
C LYS A 101 5.81 20.13 5.07
N ALA A 102 5.41 20.01 3.82
CA ALA A 102 6.10 19.19 2.82
C ALA A 102 7.57 19.56 2.61
N LYS A 103 7.90 20.87 2.60
CA LYS A 103 9.27 21.34 2.40
C LYS A 103 10.20 20.93 3.54
N ASP A 104 9.75 21.10 4.77
CA ASP A 104 10.56 20.72 5.94
C ASP A 104 10.69 19.21 6.05
N TYR A 105 9.60 18.48 5.84
CA TYR A 105 9.56 17.02 5.82
C TYR A 105 10.53 16.40 4.79
N GLN A 106 10.60 16.98 3.59
CA GLN A 106 11.49 16.48 2.54
C GLN A 106 12.98 16.77 2.80
N ASN A 107 13.29 17.77 3.60
CA ASN A 107 14.67 18.19 3.89
C ASN A 107 15.19 17.72 5.25
N ARG A 108 14.31 17.35 6.17
CA ARG A 108 14.64 16.94 7.53
C ARG A 108 13.87 15.68 7.88
N PRO A 109 14.53 14.50 7.81
CA PRO A 109 13.87 13.25 8.19
C PRO A 109 13.28 13.33 9.59
N ASP A 110 12.01 12.99 9.72
CA ASP A 110 11.31 12.91 11.00
C ASP A 110 11.57 11.56 11.70
N PHE A 111 10.92 11.35 12.84
CA PHE A 111 11.02 10.11 13.60
C PHE A 111 10.59 8.89 12.76
N ILE A 112 9.53 9.02 11.98
CA ILE A 112 9.01 7.92 11.16
C ILE A 112 10.02 7.51 10.09
N GLN A 113 10.59 8.49 9.38
CA GLN A 113 11.61 8.25 8.35
C GLN A 113 12.92 7.72 8.91
N GLN A 114 13.26 8.03 10.17
CA GLN A 114 14.51 7.58 10.77
C GLN A 114 14.40 6.18 11.37
N TYR A 115 13.28 5.85 12.02
CA TYR A 115 13.21 4.67 12.90
C TYR A 115 12.16 3.65 12.50
N ILE A 116 11.12 4.03 11.75
CA ILE A 116 10.01 3.12 11.42
C ILE A 116 10.06 2.71 9.95
N PHE A 117 10.13 3.68 9.04
CA PHE A 117 10.16 3.46 7.59
C PHE A 117 11.34 4.21 6.96
N PRO A 118 12.59 3.71 7.14
CA PRO A 118 13.78 4.35 6.57
C PRO A 118 13.67 4.50 5.06
N GLY A 119 13.88 5.75 4.59
CA GLY A 119 13.76 6.08 3.17
C GLY A 119 12.33 6.34 2.68
N GLY A 120 11.33 6.22 3.54
CA GLY A 120 9.95 6.56 3.23
C GLY A 120 9.79 8.04 2.86
N MET A 121 8.91 8.33 1.89
CA MET A 121 8.68 9.70 1.42
C MET A 121 7.20 9.90 1.10
N LEU A 122 6.55 10.76 1.89
CA LEU A 122 5.15 11.11 1.68
C LEU A 122 5.02 12.23 0.64
N PRO A 123 4.13 12.09 -0.34
CA PRO A 123 3.78 13.19 -1.23
C PRO A 123 2.81 14.14 -0.53
N THR A 124 2.70 15.36 -1.04
CA THR A 124 1.46 16.11 -0.84
C THR A 124 0.37 15.60 -1.78
N LYS A 125 -0.89 15.90 -1.47
CA LYS A 125 -1.99 15.56 -2.37
C LYS A 125 -1.79 16.13 -3.77
N LYS A 126 -1.35 17.40 -3.88
CA LYS A 126 -1.08 18.05 -5.17
C LYS A 126 0.05 17.36 -5.94
N GLN A 127 1.14 16.99 -5.26
CA GLN A 127 2.26 16.29 -5.88
C GLN A 127 1.83 14.93 -6.44
N PHE A 128 1.03 14.19 -5.68
CA PHE A 128 0.52 12.89 -6.09
C PHE A 128 -0.39 13.01 -7.33
N GLU A 129 -1.39 13.91 -7.27
CA GLU A 129 -2.31 14.15 -8.38
C GLU A 129 -1.59 14.70 -9.63
N TYR A 130 -0.62 15.60 -9.45
CA TYR A 130 0.22 16.11 -10.54
C TYR A 130 0.99 15.00 -11.24
N SER A 131 1.62 14.10 -10.48
CA SER A 131 2.40 12.98 -11.03
C SER A 131 1.51 12.01 -11.82
N ALA A 132 0.30 11.70 -11.32
CA ALA A 132 -0.67 10.89 -12.03
C ALA A 132 -1.12 11.55 -13.35
N LYS A 133 -1.45 12.85 -13.29
CA LYS A 133 -1.87 13.61 -14.47
C LYS A 133 -0.79 13.69 -15.54
N HIS A 134 0.47 13.79 -15.14
CA HIS A 134 1.60 13.91 -16.06
C HIS A 134 1.77 12.71 -16.98
N VAL A 135 1.36 11.52 -16.54
CA VAL A 135 1.37 10.30 -17.36
C VAL A 135 0.01 10.02 -18.04
N GLY A 136 -0.91 10.98 -18.02
CA GLY A 136 -2.21 10.89 -18.68
C GLY A 136 -3.29 10.15 -17.86
N LEU A 137 -3.07 9.89 -16.58
CA LEU A 137 -4.10 9.37 -15.67
C LEU A 137 -5.00 10.52 -15.20
N LYS A 138 -6.30 10.26 -15.09
CA LYS A 138 -7.28 11.22 -14.59
C LYS A 138 -7.81 10.74 -13.24
N CYS A 139 -7.71 11.59 -12.22
CA CYS A 139 -8.39 11.35 -10.95
C CYS A 139 -9.91 11.54 -11.16
N ILE A 140 -10.67 10.49 -10.89
CA ILE A 140 -12.15 10.50 -11.02
C ILE A 140 -12.82 10.64 -9.67
N GLU A 141 -12.17 10.18 -8.60
CA GLU A 141 -12.67 10.26 -7.23
C GLU A 141 -11.51 10.40 -6.27
N ASN A 142 -11.72 11.12 -5.18
CA ASN A 142 -10.75 11.28 -4.11
C ASN A 142 -11.45 11.28 -2.76
N LEU A 143 -11.05 10.35 -1.89
CA LEU A 143 -11.57 10.20 -0.54
C LEU A 143 -10.44 10.40 0.47
N SER A 144 -10.64 11.30 1.44
CA SER A 144 -9.73 11.46 2.57
C SER A 144 -10.33 10.84 3.84
N PHE A 145 -9.58 9.96 4.49
CA PHE A 145 -10.05 9.21 5.68
C PHE A 145 -9.03 9.15 6.82
N GLY A 146 -8.18 10.16 6.96
CA GLY A 146 -7.17 10.22 8.02
C GLY A 146 -7.71 10.04 9.44
N GLY A 147 -8.92 10.52 9.72
CA GLY A 147 -9.58 10.28 11.02
C GLY A 147 -9.88 8.80 11.31
N SER A 148 -10.13 7.99 10.27
CA SER A 148 -10.29 6.54 10.42
C SER A 148 -8.96 5.86 10.70
N TYR A 149 -7.87 6.35 10.11
CA TYR A 149 -6.53 5.84 10.35
C TYR A 149 -6.08 6.07 11.80
N ALA A 150 -6.37 7.23 12.39
CA ALA A 150 -6.12 7.50 13.79
C ALA A 150 -6.84 6.49 14.74
N LYS A 151 -8.06 6.10 14.39
CA LYS A 151 -8.77 5.05 15.14
C LYS A 151 -8.08 3.69 15.01
N THR A 152 -7.59 3.35 13.83
CA THR A 152 -6.84 2.11 13.57
C THR A 152 -5.55 2.07 14.41
N LEU A 153 -4.75 3.13 14.41
CA LEU A 153 -3.55 3.23 15.24
C LEU A 153 -3.84 3.06 16.73
N LYS A 154 -4.93 3.67 17.21
CA LYS A 154 -5.37 3.50 18.60
C LYS A 154 -5.75 2.04 18.91
N MET A 155 -6.40 1.35 17.98
CA MET A 155 -6.74 -0.08 18.15
C MET A 155 -5.47 -0.94 18.13
N TRP A 156 -4.54 -0.67 17.24
CA TRP A 156 -3.25 -1.36 17.20
C TRP A 156 -2.44 -1.15 18.47
N ASN A 157 -2.40 0.07 19.02
CA ASN A 157 -1.73 0.33 20.29
C ASN A 157 -2.34 -0.50 21.41
N LYS A 158 -3.67 -0.53 21.52
CA LYS A 158 -4.37 -1.36 22.52
C LYS A 158 -4.02 -2.85 22.37
N GLN A 159 -3.95 -3.36 21.16
CA GLN A 159 -3.59 -4.75 20.90
C GLN A 159 -2.12 -5.01 21.21
N PHE A 160 -1.23 -4.11 20.80
CA PHE A 160 0.20 -4.19 21.11
C PHE A 160 0.46 -4.27 22.61
N GLN A 161 -0.21 -3.42 23.42
CA GLN A 161 -0.08 -3.48 24.90
C GLN A 161 -0.50 -4.83 25.45
N LYS A 162 -1.60 -5.40 24.97
CA LYS A 162 -2.07 -6.72 25.40
C LYS A 162 -1.10 -7.85 25.04
N SER A 163 -0.47 -7.76 23.87
CA SER A 163 0.45 -8.78 23.36
C SER A 163 1.88 -8.60 23.86
N TRP A 164 2.19 -7.55 24.63
CA TRP A 164 3.57 -7.22 24.97
C TRP A 164 4.31 -8.35 25.72
N THR A 165 3.63 -9.01 26.66
CA THR A 165 4.23 -10.12 27.43
C THR A 165 4.69 -11.26 26.52
N ASP A 166 3.97 -11.53 25.45
CA ASP A 166 4.36 -12.55 24.47
C ASP A 166 5.42 -12.05 23.53
N LEU A 167 5.31 -10.82 23.03
CA LEU A 167 6.31 -10.20 22.16
C LEU A 167 7.69 -10.13 22.82
N SER A 168 7.75 -9.82 24.10
CA SER A 168 9.04 -9.76 24.84
C SER A 168 9.79 -11.11 24.86
N LYS A 169 9.09 -12.24 24.76
CA LYS A 169 9.67 -13.58 24.66
C LYS A 169 10.40 -13.82 23.32
N TYR A 170 10.08 -13.05 22.28
CA TYR A 170 10.76 -13.10 20.99
C TYR A 170 11.95 -12.14 20.89
N GLY A 171 12.41 -11.58 22.03
CA GLY A 171 13.61 -10.75 22.08
C GLY A 171 13.35 -9.24 21.87
N PHE A 172 12.09 -8.81 21.76
CA PHE A 172 11.79 -7.37 21.74
C PHE A 172 11.99 -6.76 23.13
N ASP A 173 12.86 -5.75 23.19
CA ASP A 173 13.24 -5.08 24.43
C ASP A 173 12.35 -3.86 24.76
N ILE A 174 12.60 -3.26 25.92
CA ILE A 174 11.85 -2.07 26.37
C ILE A 174 12.08 -0.85 25.47
N LYS A 175 13.22 -0.76 24.77
CA LYS A 175 13.50 0.33 23.83
C LYS A 175 12.59 0.22 22.63
N PHE A 176 12.46 -1.00 22.09
CA PHE A 176 11.51 -1.29 21.01
C PHE A 176 10.08 -0.95 21.46
N LYS A 177 9.67 -1.36 22.67
CA LYS A 177 8.33 -1.06 23.18
C LYS A 177 8.04 0.44 23.15
N ARG A 178 8.94 1.25 23.73
CA ARG A 178 8.77 2.72 23.78
C ARG A 178 8.77 3.35 22.38
N MET A 179 9.62 2.89 21.50
CA MET A 179 9.65 3.35 20.11
C MET A 179 8.32 3.07 19.39
N TRP A 180 7.79 1.86 19.57
CA TRP A 180 6.54 1.45 18.93
C TRP A 180 5.30 2.16 19.52
N GLU A 181 5.26 2.35 20.83
CA GLU A 181 4.24 3.15 21.51
C GLU A 181 4.24 4.60 21.00
N PHE A 182 5.40 5.18 20.85
CA PHE A 182 5.54 6.52 20.29
C PHE A 182 5.03 6.58 18.85
N TYR A 183 5.44 5.64 18.00
CA TYR A 183 4.94 5.53 16.63
C TYR A 183 3.41 5.46 16.54
N LEU A 184 2.80 4.60 17.36
CA LEU A 184 1.34 4.41 17.33
C LEU A 184 0.55 5.60 17.91
N SER A 185 1.26 6.56 18.53
CA SER A 185 0.67 7.76 19.14
C SER A 185 1.05 9.05 18.41
N TYR A 186 2.03 8.98 17.51
CA TYR A 186 2.57 10.10 16.72
C TYR A 186 1.62 10.49 15.61
#